data_8329c840d20f4017d37c4c2931aa3af1
#
_entry.id   8329c840d20f4017d37c4c2931aa3af1
#
_cell.length_a   1.000
_cell.length_b   1.000
_cell.length_c   1.000
_cell.angle_alpha   90.00
_cell.angle_beta   90.00
_cell.angle_gamma   90.00
#
_symmetry.space_group_name_H-M   'P 1'
#
loop_
_entity.id
_entity.type
_entity.pdbx_description
1 polymer ?
#
loop_
_entity_poly.entity_id
_entity_poly.type
_entity_poly.pdbx_seq_one_letter_code
_entity_poly.pdbx_strand_id
1 'polypeptide(L)'
;GKLTDALEGLKFLCSLENMETHADLIAGLPLYRLNEIFEDILTLASYQAGEIQLESLKLLPGTEMRRKADELGISYSPLPPYEVLQTNDITTEELEEARLLSRLLDAYYNTPAWQELTRRLILQNKDCIHHLFLYLKEHKLIDQPLSLERRGIILYEFCKQMYPEFLTEASIAWIEAGMSLKKQPAERVRTKRQIPPETWEVLYGTY
;
A
#
# COMPACT_ATOMS: atom_id res chain seq x y z
N GLY A 1 -5.80 24.51 -9.89
CA GLY A 1 -4.45 24.82 -10.37
C GLY A 1 -3.74 23.60 -10.87
N LYS A 2 -2.44 23.68 -11.03
CA LYS A 2 -1.61 22.59 -11.61
C LYS A 2 -1.75 21.23 -10.94
N LEU A 3 -1.94 21.19 -9.62
CA LEU A 3 -2.15 19.91 -8.91
C LEU A 3 -3.50 19.28 -9.25
N THR A 4 -4.56 20.08 -9.29
CA THR A 4 -5.90 19.62 -9.69
C THR A 4 -5.89 19.05 -11.10
N ASP A 5 -5.24 19.75 -12.03
CA ASP A 5 -5.13 19.31 -13.44
C ASP A 5 -4.33 17.98 -13.53
N ALA A 6 -3.27 17.82 -12.72
CA ALA A 6 -2.48 16.59 -12.66
C ALA A 6 -3.30 15.42 -12.10
N LEU A 7 -4.09 15.63 -11.04
CA LEU A 7 -4.95 14.61 -10.46
C LEU A 7 -6.09 14.20 -11.40
N GLU A 8 -6.70 15.16 -12.11
CA GLU A 8 -7.71 14.87 -13.15
C GLU A 8 -7.09 14.08 -14.31
N GLY A 9 -5.89 14.44 -14.74
CA GLY A 9 -5.13 13.72 -15.76
C GLY A 9 -4.82 12.29 -15.32
N LEU A 10 -4.35 12.08 -14.08
CA LEU A 10 -4.09 10.76 -13.53
C LEU A 10 -5.37 9.92 -13.47
N LYS A 11 -6.46 10.50 -12.95
CA LYS A 11 -7.76 9.83 -12.90
C LYS A 11 -8.24 9.39 -14.27
N PHE A 12 -8.04 10.23 -15.29
CA PHE A 12 -8.35 9.87 -16.67
C PHE A 12 -7.48 8.71 -17.16
N LEU A 13 -6.15 8.75 -16.93
CA LEU A 13 -5.25 7.69 -17.33
C LEU A 13 -5.59 6.35 -16.65
N CYS A 14 -5.90 6.37 -15.35
CA CYS A 14 -6.34 5.19 -14.59
C CYS A 14 -7.66 4.59 -15.12
N SER A 15 -8.48 5.35 -15.84
CA SER A 15 -9.73 4.85 -16.43
C SER A 15 -9.54 4.12 -17.77
N LEU A 16 -8.32 4.13 -18.34
CA LEU A 16 -8.01 3.50 -19.62
C LEU A 16 -7.59 2.03 -19.40
N GLU A 17 -8.35 1.08 -19.95
CA GLU A 17 -8.17 -0.36 -19.74
C GLU A 17 -6.82 -0.93 -20.20
N ASN A 18 -6.11 -0.25 -21.10
CA ASN A 18 -4.86 -0.71 -21.70
C ASN A 18 -3.62 0.08 -21.22
N MET A 19 -3.72 0.79 -20.09
CA MET A 19 -2.61 1.56 -19.53
C MET A 19 -2.31 1.13 -18.10
N GLU A 20 -1.06 0.82 -17.85
CA GLU A 20 -0.54 0.73 -16.49
C GLU A 20 -0.13 2.12 -16.03
N THR A 21 -0.58 2.51 -14.85
CA THR A 21 -0.29 3.84 -14.28
C THR A 21 0.60 3.67 -13.06
N HIS A 22 1.63 4.51 -12.97
CA HIS A 22 2.50 4.62 -11.81
C HIS A 22 2.34 6.00 -11.20
N ALA A 23 2.13 6.07 -9.90
CA ALA A 23 2.02 7.31 -9.16
C ALA A 23 3.11 7.35 -8.09
N ASP A 24 3.96 8.38 -8.16
CA ASP A 24 5.10 8.55 -7.26
C ASP A 24 4.79 9.62 -6.21
N LEU A 25 4.91 9.25 -4.94
CA LEU A 25 4.90 10.13 -3.79
C LEU A 25 6.33 10.28 -3.26
N ILE A 26 6.69 11.47 -2.79
CA ILE A 26 8.04 11.76 -2.29
C ILE A 26 7.98 12.26 -0.86
N ALA A 27 8.35 11.41 0.09
CA ALA A 27 8.47 11.78 1.49
C ALA A 27 9.67 12.69 1.74
N GLY A 28 9.50 13.72 2.58
CA GLY A 28 10.55 14.68 2.90
C GLY A 28 10.54 15.95 2.04
N LEU A 29 9.51 16.16 1.22
CA LEU A 29 9.27 17.46 0.59
C LEU A 29 8.89 18.49 1.66
N PRO A 30 9.30 19.76 1.53
CA PRO A 30 8.79 20.84 2.37
C PRO A 30 7.27 20.94 2.33
N LEU A 31 6.65 21.24 3.46
CA LEU A 31 5.19 21.36 3.64
C LEU A 31 4.44 20.03 3.38
N TYR A 32 5.10 18.87 3.47
CA TYR A 32 4.49 17.57 3.27
C TYR A 32 4.70 16.67 4.48
N ARG A 33 3.63 16.32 5.15
CA ARG A 33 3.60 15.60 6.42
C ARG A 33 3.21 14.14 6.23
N LEU A 34 3.54 13.31 7.21
CA LEU A 34 3.21 11.88 7.15
C LEU A 34 1.70 11.60 6.99
N ASN A 35 0.84 12.34 7.67
CA ASN A 35 -0.61 12.16 7.52
C ASN A 35 -1.11 12.49 6.10
N GLU A 36 -0.52 13.49 5.45
CA GLU A 36 -0.85 13.86 4.07
C GLU A 36 -0.42 12.75 3.10
N ILE A 37 0.68 12.05 3.38
CA ILE A 37 1.10 10.86 2.61
C ILE A 37 0.03 9.77 2.66
N PHE A 38 -0.55 9.49 3.84
CA PHE A 38 -1.66 8.53 3.96
C PHE A 38 -2.90 8.97 3.17
N GLU A 39 -3.24 10.26 3.21
CA GLU A 39 -4.37 10.84 2.46
C GLU A 39 -4.15 10.75 0.94
N ASP A 40 -2.93 11.01 0.48
CA ASP A 40 -2.58 10.88 -0.94
C ASP A 40 -2.62 9.43 -1.42
N ILE A 41 -2.14 8.48 -0.61
CA ILE A 41 -2.29 7.04 -0.93
C ILE A 41 -3.76 6.66 -1.07
N LEU A 42 -4.63 7.12 -0.16
CA LEU A 42 -6.08 6.91 -0.26
C LEU A 42 -6.66 7.50 -1.55
N THR A 43 -6.25 8.72 -1.89
CA THR A 43 -6.68 9.41 -3.12
C THR A 43 -6.26 8.63 -4.36
N LEU A 44 -4.99 8.22 -4.45
CA LEU A 44 -4.46 7.44 -5.57
C LEU A 44 -5.13 6.07 -5.69
N ALA A 45 -5.36 5.39 -4.56
CA ALA A 45 -6.11 4.13 -4.54
C ALA A 45 -7.55 4.31 -5.03
N SER A 46 -8.20 5.44 -4.71
CA SER A 46 -9.56 5.77 -5.18
C SER A 46 -9.63 5.98 -6.70
N TYR A 47 -8.54 6.42 -7.31
CA TYR A 47 -8.40 6.52 -8.78
C TYR A 47 -8.01 5.20 -9.44
N GLN A 48 -7.79 4.15 -8.64
CA GLN A 48 -7.34 2.84 -9.09
C GLN A 48 -5.96 2.89 -9.77
N ALA A 49 -5.05 3.72 -9.26
CA ALA A 49 -3.66 3.74 -9.71
C ALA A 49 -3.09 2.31 -9.74
N GLY A 50 -2.43 1.96 -10.84
CA GLY A 50 -1.88 0.62 -11.04
C GLY A 50 -0.77 0.31 -10.03
N GLU A 51 0.09 1.28 -9.77
CA GLU A 51 1.16 1.21 -8.78
C GLU A 51 1.25 2.53 -8.03
N ILE A 52 1.52 2.48 -6.73
CA ILE A 52 1.81 3.64 -5.88
C ILE A 52 3.20 3.45 -5.30
N GLN A 53 4.15 4.27 -5.72
CA GLN A 53 5.50 4.28 -5.19
C GLN A 53 5.65 5.42 -4.18
N LEU A 54 6.31 5.14 -3.05
CA LEU A 54 6.63 6.13 -2.04
C LEU A 54 8.15 6.12 -1.81
N GLU A 55 8.81 7.19 -2.25
CA GLU A 55 10.25 7.33 -2.21
C GLU A 55 10.70 8.41 -1.24
N SER A 56 11.91 8.26 -0.69
CA SER A 56 12.54 9.31 0.13
C SER A 56 13.17 10.37 -0.77
N LEU A 57 12.96 11.65 -0.44
CA LEU A 57 13.59 12.76 -1.12
C LEU A 57 15.13 12.68 -1.01
N LYS A 58 15.80 12.85 -2.14
CA LYS A 58 17.27 12.88 -2.24
C LYS A 58 17.72 14.26 -2.73
N LEU A 59 18.53 14.95 -1.95
CA LEU A 59 19.06 16.27 -2.30
C LEU A 59 20.33 16.13 -3.14
N LEU A 60 20.16 15.93 -4.43
CA LEU A 60 21.27 15.70 -5.36
C LEU A 60 22.16 16.96 -5.50
N PRO A 61 23.50 16.80 -5.65
CA PRO A 61 24.42 17.91 -5.90
C PRO A 61 24.01 18.73 -7.12
N GLY A 62 24.12 20.06 -7.01
CA GLY A 62 23.80 20.99 -8.09
C GLY A 62 22.34 21.41 -8.20
N THR A 63 21.40 20.76 -7.47
CA THR A 63 19.99 21.16 -7.47
C THR A 63 19.75 22.44 -6.68
N GLU A 64 18.73 23.20 -7.06
CA GLU A 64 18.33 24.42 -6.34
C GLU A 64 17.85 24.10 -4.93
N MET A 65 17.09 23.01 -4.75
CA MET A 65 16.58 22.60 -3.45
C MET A 65 17.74 22.33 -2.48
N ARG A 66 18.82 21.68 -2.93
CA ARG A 66 20.02 21.47 -2.10
C ARG A 66 20.69 22.79 -1.72
N ARG A 67 20.75 23.77 -2.63
CA ARG A 67 21.34 25.09 -2.32
C ARG A 67 20.52 25.86 -1.30
N LYS A 68 19.22 25.63 -1.26
CA LYS A 68 18.27 26.28 -0.35
C LYS A 68 17.88 25.38 0.84
N ALA A 69 18.60 24.30 1.10
CA ALA A 69 18.24 23.34 2.15
C ALA A 69 18.05 24.02 3.52
N ASP A 70 18.98 24.90 3.91
CA ASP A 70 18.91 25.63 5.19
C ASP A 70 17.68 26.56 5.24
N GLU A 71 17.38 27.28 4.14
CA GLU A 71 16.21 28.17 4.05
C GLU A 71 14.89 27.38 4.12
N LEU A 72 14.90 26.15 3.60
CA LEU A 72 13.75 25.25 3.56
C LEU A 72 13.64 24.37 4.83
N GLY A 73 14.59 24.51 5.76
CA GLY A 73 14.63 23.70 6.98
C GLY A 73 14.86 22.22 6.73
N ILE A 74 15.60 21.87 5.66
CA ILE A 74 15.88 20.48 5.27
C ILE A 74 17.23 20.04 5.82
N SER A 75 17.24 19.01 6.66
CA SER A 75 18.44 18.27 7.04
C SER A 75 18.58 17.04 6.15
N TYR A 76 19.78 16.75 5.64
CA TYR A 76 20.02 15.65 4.74
C TYR A 76 21.42 15.01 4.94
N SER A 77 21.61 13.78 4.50
CA SER A 77 22.89 13.10 4.52
C SER A 77 23.88 13.75 3.54
N PRO A 78 25.08 14.14 3.97
CA PRO A 78 26.11 14.66 3.06
C PRO A 78 26.70 13.58 2.13
N LEU A 79 26.46 12.30 2.46
CA LEU A 79 26.93 11.13 1.71
C LEU A 79 25.84 10.58 0.77
N PRO A 80 26.22 10.00 -0.38
CA PRO A 80 25.25 9.31 -1.22
C PRO A 80 24.44 8.26 -0.42
N PRO A 81 23.14 8.11 -0.70
CA PRO A 81 22.36 8.74 -1.78
C PRO A 81 21.81 10.14 -1.48
N TYR A 82 22.30 10.85 -0.47
CA TYR A 82 21.90 12.21 -0.10
C TYR A 82 20.46 12.33 0.39
N GLU A 83 19.98 11.33 1.11
CA GLU A 83 18.61 11.28 1.64
C GLU A 83 18.34 12.42 2.61
N VAL A 84 17.11 12.93 2.54
CA VAL A 84 16.59 13.84 3.56
C VAL A 84 16.37 13.07 4.85
N LEU A 85 16.85 13.66 5.94
CA LEU A 85 16.78 13.07 7.29
C LEU A 85 15.65 13.70 8.11
N GLN A 86 15.28 14.94 7.79
CA GLN A 86 14.26 15.69 8.50
C GLN A 86 13.93 16.96 7.73
N THR A 87 12.69 17.47 7.87
CA THR A 87 12.32 18.83 7.48
C THR A 87 11.61 19.54 8.64
N ASN A 88 11.14 20.78 8.44
CA ASN A 88 10.28 21.44 9.43
C ASN A 88 8.92 20.77 9.60
N ASP A 89 8.48 19.92 8.65
CA ASP A 89 7.14 19.37 8.55
C ASP A 89 7.09 17.88 8.82
N ILE A 90 8.22 17.16 8.72
CA ILE A 90 8.32 15.72 8.94
C ILE A 90 9.62 15.39 9.68
N THR A 91 9.52 14.63 10.75
CA THR A 91 10.65 14.20 11.59
C THR A 91 11.40 13.00 11.00
N THR A 92 12.56 12.69 11.59
CA THR A 92 13.34 11.49 11.21
C THR A 92 12.55 10.22 11.45
N GLU A 93 11.81 10.14 12.55
CA GLU A 93 10.97 8.99 12.91
C GLU A 93 9.82 8.83 11.92
N GLU A 94 9.17 9.92 11.52
CA GLU A 94 8.09 9.91 10.53
C GLU A 94 8.60 9.55 9.12
N LEU A 95 9.82 9.97 8.75
CA LEU A 95 10.45 9.52 7.48
C LEU A 95 10.76 8.03 7.50
N GLU A 96 11.16 7.48 8.64
CA GLU A 96 11.32 6.04 8.78
C GLU A 96 9.96 5.31 8.68
N GLU A 97 8.88 5.88 9.24
CA GLU A 97 7.53 5.35 9.05
C GLU A 97 7.08 5.42 7.58
N ALA A 98 7.39 6.49 6.86
CA ALA A 98 7.14 6.59 5.42
C ALA A 98 7.91 5.51 4.63
N ARG A 99 9.16 5.22 5.01
CA ARG A 99 9.96 4.13 4.43
C ARG A 99 9.32 2.76 4.67
N LEU A 100 8.80 2.51 5.87
CA LEU A 100 8.06 1.28 6.17
C LEU A 100 6.73 1.21 5.42
N LEU A 101 6.05 2.35 5.25
CA LEU A 101 4.81 2.43 4.47
C LEU A 101 5.06 2.13 2.99
N SER A 102 6.18 2.58 2.41
CA SER A 102 6.61 2.17 1.06
C SER A 102 6.68 0.64 0.93
N ARG A 103 7.31 -0.03 1.89
CA ARG A 103 7.39 -1.50 1.90
C ARG A 103 6.03 -2.19 2.03
N LEU A 104 5.08 -1.59 2.77
CA LEU A 104 3.71 -2.08 2.84
C LEU A 104 3.03 -1.97 1.47
N LEU A 105 3.18 -0.83 0.78
CA LEU A 105 2.64 -0.64 -0.56
C LEU A 105 3.17 -1.70 -1.52
N ASP A 106 4.47 -1.93 -1.54
CA ASP A 106 5.09 -2.95 -2.38
C ASP A 106 4.59 -4.37 -2.05
N ALA A 107 4.43 -4.65 -0.76
CA ALA A 107 4.03 -5.98 -0.30
C ALA A 107 2.58 -6.33 -0.62
N TYR A 108 1.67 -5.35 -0.62
CA TYR A 108 0.23 -5.58 -0.68
C TYR A 108 -0.47 -4.84 -1.80
N TYR A 109 -0.25 -3.52 -1.94
CA TYR A 109 -0.89 -2.73 -2.98
C TYR A 109 -0.28 -2.96 -4.37
N ASN A 110 1.06 -2.96 -4.47
CA ASN A 110 1.78 -3.13 -5.74
C ASN A 110 1.98 -4.61 -6.12
N THR A 111 1.60 -5.55 -5.26
CA THR A 111 1.68 -6.98 -5.54
C THR A 111 0.38 -7.46 -6.18
N PRO A 112 0.36 -7.89 -7.46
CA PRO A 112 -0.88 -8.25 -8.19
C PRO A 112 -1.79 -9.23 -7.45
N ALA A 113 -1.20 -10.21 -6.76
CA ALA A 113 -1.94 -11.22 -6.01
C ALA A 113 -2.82 -10.64 -4.88
N TRP A 114 -2.44 -9.51 -4.30
CA TRP A 114 -3.12 -8.92 -3.15
C TRP A 114 -3.70 -7.54 -3.44
N GLN A 115 -3.43 -6.99 -4.62
CA GLN A 115 -3.77 -5.63 -5.00
C GLN A 115 -5.26 -5.34 -4.89
N GLU A 116 -6.09 -6.16 -5.51
CA GLU A 116 -7.53 -5.93 -5.55
C GLU A 116 -8.17 -5.99 -4.16
N LEU A 117 -7.78 -6.97 -3.34
CA LEU A 117 -8.26 -7.04 -1.95
C LEU A 117 -7.79 -5.82 -1.15
N THR A 118 -6.52 -5.43 -1.27
CA THR A 118 -5.97 -4.27 -0.56
C THR A 118 -6.68 -2.99 -0.97
N ARG A 119 -6.93 -2.81 -2.27
CA ARG A 119 -7.65 -1.66 -2.81
C ARG A 119 -9.09 -1.58 -2.27
N ARG A 120 -9.82 -2.69 -2.26
CA ARG A 120 -11.19 -2.76 -1.70
C ARG A 120 -11.22 -2.42 -0.22
N LEU A 121 -10.29 -2.94 0.56
CA LEU A 121 -10.14 -2.63 1.98
C LEU A 121 -9.93 -1.13 2.20
N ILE A 122 -9.01 -0.51 1.45
CA ILE A 122 -8.73 0.94 1.53
C ILE A 122 -9.97 1.76 1.17
N LEU A 123 -10.71 1.37 0.13
CA LEU A 123 -11.90 2.10 -0.32
C LEU A 123 -13.10 1.95 0.62
N GLN A 124 -13.22 0.81 1.30
CA GLN A 124 -14.28 0.58 2.28
C GLN A 124 -14.07 1.39 3.57
N ASN A 125 -12.83 1.51 4.02
CA ASN A 125 -12.49 2.26 5.20
C ASN A 125 -11.18 3.04 4.95
N LYS A 126 -11.30 4.38 4.96
CA LYS A 126 -10.17 5.28 4.73
C LYS A 126 -8.99 5.08 5.69
N ASP A 127 -9.25 4.58 6.90
CA ASP A 127 -8.21 4.34 7.91
C ASP A 127 -7.58 2.94 7.75
N CYS A 128 -8.04 2.12 6.78
CA CYS A 128 -7.59 0.74 6.63
C CYS A 128 -6.10 0.62 6.37
N ILE A 129 -5.53 1.48 5.52
CA ILE A 129 -4.08 1.45 5.25
C ILE A 129 -3.26 1.76 6.51
N HIS A 130 -3.74 2.69 7.34
CA HIS A 130 -3.11 3.00 8.63
C HIS A 130 -3.27 1.84 9.62
N HIS A 131 -4.44 1.21 9.68
CA HIS A 131 -4.66 0.02 10.51
C HIS A 131 -3.76 -1.15 10.09
N LEU A 132 -3.61 -1.39 8.78
CA LEU A 132 -2.72 -2.43 8.28
C LEU A 132 -1.25 -2.10 8.62
N PHE A 133 -0.84 -0.84 8.48
CA PHE A 133 0.48 -0.38 8.85
C PHE A 133 0.77 -0.64 10.33
N LEU A 134 -0.13 -0.23 11.22
CA LEU A 134 0.01 -0.46 12.68
C LEU A 134 0.02 -1.95 13.02
N TYR A 135 -0.87 -2.73 12.41
CA TYR A 135 -0.92 -4.19 12.59
C TYR A 135 0.42 -4.85 12.23
N LEU A 136 0.97 -4.52 11.06
CA LEU A 136 2.25 -5.08 10.62
C LEU A 136 3.42 -4.62 11.51
N LYS A 137 3.39 -3.38 11.99
CA LYS A 137 4.41 -2.81 12.89
C LYS A 137 4.37 -3.50 14.26
N GLU A 138 3.19 -3.65 14.86
CA GLU A 138 2.99 -4.31 16.16
C GLU A 138 3.46 -5.77 16.14
N HIS A 139 3.15 -6.50 15.05
CA HIS A 139 3.56 -7.89 14.88
C HIS A 139 4.98 -8.05 14.32
N LYS A 140 5.74 -6.95 14.13
CA LYS A 140 7.10 -6.93 13.58
C LYS A 140 7.22 -7.62 12.20
N LEU A 141 6.23 -7.43 11.35
CA LEU A 141 6.11 -8.07 10.03
C LEU A 141 6.47 -7.15 8.87
N ILE A 142 6.42 -5.83 9.07
CA ILE A 142 6.49 -4.85 7.97
C ILE A 142 7.87 -4.83 7.27
N ASP A 143 8.93 -5.17 7.98
CA ASP A 143 10.32 -5.16 7.48
C ASP A 143 10.90 -6.57 7.29
N GLN A 144 10.03 -7.59 7.22
CA GLN A 144 10.46 -8.96 7.05
C GLN A 144 10.39 -9.41 5.58
N PRO A 145 11.35 -10.24 5.12
CA PRO A 145 11.29 -10.85 3.80
C PRO A 145 10.21 -11.95 3.76
N LEU A 146 8.97 -11.55 3.51
CA LEU A 146 7.82 -12.46 3.53
C LEU A 146 7.56 -13.05 2.14
N SER A 147 7.33 -14.36 2.09
CA SER A 147 6.84 -15.01 0.88
C SER A 147 5.43 -14.54 0.50
N LEU A 148 5.07 -14.68 -0.77
CA LEU A 148 3.72 -14.34 -1.24
C LEU A 148 2.63 -15.05 -0.43
N GLU A 149 2.80 -16.36 -0.17
CA GLU A 149 1.90 -17.15 0.67
C GLU A 149 1.78 -16.58 2.09
N ARG A 150 2.91 -16.21 2.71
CA ARG A 150 2.89 -15.66 4.07
C ARG A 150 2.19 -14.30 4.13
N ARG A 151 2.35 -13.45 3.11
CA ARG A 151 1.62 -12.18 3.00
C ARG A 151 0.11 -12.40 2.93
N GLY A 152 -0.36 -13.40 2.17
CA GLY A 152 -1.78 -13.75 2.11
C GLY A 152 -2.35 -14.23 3.44
N ILE A 153 -1.59 -15.03 4.20
CA ILE A 153 -1.99 -15.47 5.55
C ILE A 153 -2.12 -14.25 6.48
N ILE A 154 -1.15 -13.34 6.45
CA ILE A 154 -1.16 -12.13 7.28
C ILE A 154 -2.37 -11.25 6.93
N LEU A 155 -2.64 -11.04 5.64
CA LEU A 155 -3.77 -10.24 5.19
C LEU A 155 -5.12 -10.86 5.61
N TYR A 156 -5.23 -12.19 5.55
CA TYR A 156 -6.39 -12.91 6.05
C TYR A 156 -6.58 -12.74 7.56
N GLU A 157 -5.52 -12.90 8.37
CA GLU A 157 -5.60 -12.71 9.81
C GLU A 157 -5.89 -11.25 10.19
N PHE A 158 -5.34 -10.29 9.47
CA PHE A 158 -5.70 -8.88 9.59
C PHE A 158 -7.19 -8.65 9.31
N CYS A 159 -7.72 -9.18 8.21
CA CYS A 159 -9.16 -9.11 7.92
C CYS A 159 -9.97 -9.76 9.04
N LYS A 160 -9.58 -10.94 9.51
CA LYS A 160 -10.28 -11.65 10.58
C LYS A 160 -10.39 -10.83 11.87
N GLN A 161 -9.36 -10.06 12.19
CA GLN A 161 -9.31 -9.25 13.39
C GLN A 161 -10.04 -7.91 13.25
N MET A 162 -9.86 -7.23 12.13
CA MET A 162 -10.24 -5.83 11.94
C MET A 162 -11.42 -5.62 10.99
N TYR A 163 -11.58 -6.51 10.00
CA TYR A 163 -12.53 -6.39 8.88
C TYR A 163 -13.14 -7.75 8.53
N PRO A 164 -13.86 -8.40 9.47
CA PRO A 164 -14.36 -9.77 9.28
C PRO A 164 -15.31 -9.93 8.10
N GLU A 165 -15.95 -8.86 7.65
CA GLU A 165 -16.77 -8.81 6.43
C GLU A 165 -15.97 -9.10 5.15
N PHE A 166 -14.64 -8.92 5.16
CA PHE A 166 -13.76 -9.19 4.03
C PHE A 166 -13.15 -10.60 4.01
N LEU A 167 -13.55 -11.48 4.91
CA LEU A 167 -12.97 -12.84 4.97
C LEU A 167 -13.24 -13.66 3.71
N THR A 168 -14.40 -13.47 3.09
CA THR A 168 -14.75 -14.13 1.82
C THR A 168 -13.84 -13.63 0.70
N GLU A 169 -13.70 -12.32 0.56
CA GLU A 169 -12.81 -11.69 -0.43
C GLU A 169 -11.35 -12.08 -0.22
N ALA A 170 -10.89 -12.14 1.03
CA ALA A 170 -9.53 -12.61 1.35
C ALA A 170 -9.32 -14.08 0.96
N SER A 171 -10.35 -14.92 1.11
CA SER A 171 -10.31 -16.32 0.68
C SER A 171 -10.31 -16.44 -0.85
N ILE A 172 -11.06 -15.60 -1.55
CA ILE A 172 -11.09 -15.53 -3.01
C ILE A 172 -9.72 -15.09 -3.54
N ALA A 173 -9.17 -14.00 -2.99
CA ALA A 173 -7.86 -13.49 -3.38
C ALA A 173 -6.75 -14.55 -3.21
N TRP A 174 -6.81 -15.37 -2.16
CA TRP A 174 -5.90 -16.49 -1.96
C TRP A 174 -5.91 -17.49 -3.13
N ILE A 175 -7.11 -17.79 -3.63
CA ILE A 175 -7.31 -18.75 -4.72
C ILE A 175 -6.89 -18.17 -6.05
N GLU A 176 -7.29 -16.93 -6.34
CA GLU A 176 -6.93 -16.19 -7.55
C GLU A 176 -5.43 -15.97 -7.65
N ALA A 177 -4.74 -15.81 -6.51
CA ALA A 177 -3.29 -15.76 -6.43
C ALA A 177 -2.60 -17.12 -6.71
N GLY A 178 -3.38 -18.19 -7.00
CA GLY A 178 -2.85 -19.53 -7.27
C GLY A 178 -2.26 -20.24 -6.04
N MET A 179 -2.62 -19.79 -4.84
CA MET A 179 -2.11 -20.38 -3.61
C MET A 179 -2.75 -21.75 -3.31
N SER A 180 -2.01 -22.61 -2.60
CA SER A 180 -2.48 -23.94 -2.27
C SER A 180 -3.71 -23.93 -1.36
N LEU A 181 -4.79 -24.59 -1.79
CA LEU A 181 -6.00 -24.77 -0.98
C LEU A 181 -5.74 -25.54 0.31
N LYS A 182 -4.71 -26.38 0.36
CA LYS A 182 -4.34 -27.14 1.59
C LYS A 182 -3.77 -26.23 2.67
N LYS A 183 -3.26 -25.06 2.30
CA LYS A 183 -2.63 -24.07 3.18
C LYS A 183 -3.47 -22.82 3.37
N GLN A 184 -4.68 -22.81 2.84
CA GLN A 184 -5.60 -21.68 2.99
C GLN A 184 -5.82 -21.37 4.47
N PRO A 185 -5.71 -20.08 4.87
CA PRO A 185 -5.83 -19.67 6.27
C PRO A 185 -7.25 -19.75 6.83
N ALA A 186 -8.27 -19.89 5.95
CA ALA A 186 -9.65 -20.09 6.33
C ALA A 186 -9.83 -21.38 7.15
N GLU A 187 -10.80 -21.40 8.06
CA GLU A 187 -11.22 -22.63 8.69
C GLU A 187 -11.54 -23.67 7.60
N ARG A 188 -10.99 -24.89 7.73
CA ARG A 188 -11.22 -25.95 6.77
C ARG A 188 -12.71 -26.22 6.67
N VAL A 189 -13.33 -25.72 5.63
CA VAL A 189 -14.72 -25.98 5.33
C VAL A 189 -14.81 -27.46 4.92
N ARG A 190 -15.36 -28.28 5.80
CA ARG A 190 -15.41 -29.73 5.61
C ARG A 190 -16.54 -30.18 4.69
N THR A 191 -17.53 -29.32 4.47
CA THR A 191 -18.70 -29.67 3.65
C THR A 191 -19.12 -28.50 2.75
N LYS A 192 -19.66 -28.83 1.56
CA LYS A 192 -20.22 -27.89 0.59
C LYS A 192 -21.26 -26.93 1.20
N ARG A 193 -21.97 -27.35 2.25
CA ARG A 193 -23.00 -26.55 2.94
C ARG A 193 -22.46 -25.39 3.76
N GLN A 194 -21.15 -25.38 4.06
CA GLN A 194 -20.49 -24.35 4.88
C GLN A 194 -19.85 -23.25 4.02
N ILE A 195 -19.87 -23.39 2.69
CA ILE A 195 -19.30 -22.40 1.76
C ILE A 195 -20.46 -21.64 1.14
N PRO A 196 -20.45 -20.27 1.16
CA PRO A 196 -21.40 -19.49 0.41
C PRO A 196 -21.40 -19.88 -1.08
N PRO A 197 -22.56 -19.90 -1.77
CA PRO A 197 -22.66 -20.32 -3.18
C PRO A 197 -21.70 -19.58 -4.10
N GLU A 198 -21.58 -18.29 -3.96
CA GLU A 198 -20.65 -17.43 -4.72
C GLU A 198 -19.18 -17.82 -4.52
N THR A 199 -18.79 -18.19 -3.31
CA THR A 199 -17.44 -18.66 -3.00
C THR A 199 -17.22 -20.08 -3.52
N TRP A 200 -18.28 -20.90 -3.56
CA TRP A 200 -18.20 -22.25 -4.08
C TRP A 200 -17.87 -22.28 -5.58
N GLU A 201 -18.49 -21.42 -6.37
CA GLU A 201 -18.24 -21.34 -7.81
C GLU A 201 -16.79 -20.92 -8.10
N VAL A 202 -16.23 -20.00 -7.33
CA VAL A 202 -14.83 -19.58 -7.43
C VAL A 202 -13.87 -20.71 -7.03
N LEU A 203 -14.20 -21.46 -5.95
CA LEU A 203 -13.34 -22.51 -5.41
C LEU A 203 -13.30 -23.79 -6.27
N TYR A 204 -14.42 -24.16 -6.87
CA TYR A 204 -14.61 -25.49 -7.45
C TYR A 204 -15.13 -25.47 -8.90
N GLY A 205 -15.35 -24.27 -9.44
CA GLY A 205 -15.94 -24.09 -10.76
C GLY A 205 -17.44 -24.43 -10.83
N THR A 206 -18.09 -23.97 -11.89
CA THR A 206 -19.45 -24.39 -12.26
C THR A 206 -19.40 -25.81 -12.83
N TYR A 207 -19.96 -26.77 -12.13
CA TYR A 207 -20.28 -28.11 -12.65
C TYR A 207 -21.73 -28.15 -13.08
#